data_d9f2b0b2a6ce2ec08f453adff107f8ab
#
_entry.id   d9f2b0b2a6ce2ec08f453adff107f8ab
#
_cell.length_a   1.000
_cell.length_b   1.000
_cell.length_c   1.000
_cell.angle_alpha   90.00
_cell.angle_beta   90.00
_cell.angle_gamma   90.00
#
_symmetry.space_group_name_H-M   'P 1'
#
loop_
_entity.id
_entity.type
_entity.pdbx_description
1 polymer ?
#
loop_
_entity_poly.entity_id
_entity_poly.type
_entity_poly.pdbx_seq_one_letter_code
_entity_poly.pdbx_strand_id
1 'polypeptide(L)'
;MFKQLIGIAALALSFTAVAQQPPTVVDLPTRPGVTQRMLVTTPPEPKATVILLAGGHGGLQLFQNGSFKWGEGNFLVRSRQLFADKGLMAVVVDAPSDRLRAPFLNGFRQTEEHAADLKATIAWARATAKVPVWLVGTSRGTQSAAYAATVLQGADAPDGVVLTA
;
A
#
# COMPACT_ATOMS: atom_id res chain seq x y z
N MET A 1 36.73 58.39 -18.51
CA MET A 1 35.70 57.86 -17.56
C MET A 1 35.08 56.61 -18.17
N PHE A 2 35.56 55.43 -17.83
CA PHE A 2 34.97 54.15 -18.28
C PHE A 2 33.98 53.70 -17.24
N LYS A 3 32.68 53.58 -17.60
CA LYS A 3 31.64 52.95 -16.80
C LYS A 3 31.65 51.45 -17.09
N GLN A 4 32.06 50.64 -16.14
CA GLN A 4 31.88 49.18 -16.16
C GLN A 4 30.41 48.85 -15.80
N LEU A 5 29.71 48.22 -16.75
CA LEU A 5 28.41 47.58 -16.49
C LEU A 5 28.65 46.16 -15.98
N ILE A 6 28.34 45.92 -14.69
CA ILE A 6 28.34 44.60 -14.10
C ILE A 6 27.00 43.96 -14.44
N GLY A 7 26.97 43.02 -15.38
CA GLY A 7 25.81 42.20 -15.66
C GLY A 7 25.61 41.11 -14.59
N ILE A 8 24.55 41.16 -13.85
CA ILE A 8 24.13 40.10 -12.92
C ILE A 8 23.42 39.04 -13.75
N ALA A 9 24.06 37.89 -13.97
CA ALA A 9 23.43 36.70 -14.56
C ALA A 9 22.58 36.01 -13.47
N ALA A 10 21.25 36.10 -13.55
CA ALA A 10 20.34 35.36 -12.72
C ALA A 10 20.28 33.91 -13.20
N LEU A 11 20.81 32.97 -12.37
CA LEU A 11 20.71 31.53 -12.62
C LEU A 11 19.31 31.07 -12.21
N ALA A 12 18.41 30.84 -13.18
CA ALA A 12 17.08 30.27 -12.94
C ALA A 12 17.22 28.76 -12.67
N LEU A 13 17.11 28.35 -11.41
CA LEU A 13 16.98 26.94 -11.01
C LEU A 13 15.57 26.46 -11.38
N SER A 14 15.47 25.70 -12.48
CA SER A 14 14.23 25.04 -12.86
C SER A 14 14.01 23.81 -11.97
N PHE A 15 13.11 23.90 -10.99
CA PHE A 15 12.62 22.72 -10.27
C PHE A 15 11.65 21.97 -11.18
N THR A 16 12.08 20.82 -11.72
CA THR A 16 11.17 19.88 -12.35
C THR A 16 10.36 19.18 -11.24
N ALA A 17 9.09 19.57 -11.09
CA ALA A 17 8.16 18.80 -10.26
C ALA A 17 7.97 17.42 -10.90
N VAL A 18 8.46 16.37 -10.25
CA VAL A 18 8.20 14.98 -10.67
C VAL A 18 6.73 14.70 -10.34
N ALA A 19 5.92 14.57 -11.39
CA ALA A 19 4.49 14.27 -11.23
C ALA A 19 4.31 12.87 -10.62
N GLN A 20 3.45 12.79 -9.62
CA GLN A 20 3.06 11.51 -9.01
C GLN A 20 2.36 10.64 -10.07
N GLN A 21 2.74 9.37 -10.15
CA GLN A 21 2.10 8.42 -11.05
C GLN A 21 0.66 8.13 -10.59
N PRO A 22 -0.29 7.95 -11.53
CA PRO A 22 -1.65 7.55 -11.17
C PRO A 22 -1.63 6.19 -10.45
N PRO A 23 -2.59 5.93 -9.52
CA PRO A 23 -2.69 4.64 -8.86
C PRO A 23 -2.87 3.51 -9.87
N THR A 24 -2.22 2.36 -9.63
CA THR A 24 -2.27 1.17 -10.48
C THR A 24 -2.90 0.00 -9.75
N VAL A 25 -3.68 -0.81 -10.48
CA VAL A 25 -4.21 -2.07 -9.96
C VAL A 25 -3.23 -3.19 -10.26
N VAL A 26 -2.89 -3.96 -9.24
CA VAL A 26 -1.99 -5.11 -9.33
C VAL A 26 -2.74 -6.36 -8.90
N ASP A 27 -2.70 -7.40 -9.73
CA ASP A 27 -3.18 -8.75 -9.41
C ASP A 27 -1.97 -9.66 -9.14
N LEU A 28 -1.75 -9.98 -7.86
CA LEU A 28 -0.61 -10.76 -7.40
C LEU A 28 -1.03 -12.21 -7.12
N PRO A 29 -0.50 -13.22 -7.80
CA PRO A 29 -0.66 -14.62 -7.40
C PRO A 29 -0.03 -14.86 -6.02
N THR A 30 -0.81 -15.41 -5.07
CA THR A 30 -0.34 -15.60 -3.67
C THR A 30 -0.36 -17.05 -3.23
N ARG A 31 -1.40 -17.78 -3.58
CA ARG A 31 -1.57 -19.22 -3.31
C ARG A 31 -1.99 -19.93 -4.61
N PRO A 32 -1.89 -21.26 -4.71
CA PRO A 32 -2.35 -21.99 -5.88
C PRO A 32 -3.78 -21.61 -6.27
N GLY A 33 -3.97 -21.03 -7.47
CA GLY A 33 -5.27 -20.58 -7.98
C GLY A 33 -5.85 -19.34 -7.30
N VAL A 34 -5.13 -18.69 -6.41
CA VAL A 34 -5.59 -17.49 -5.68
C VAL A 34 -4.76 -16.26 -6.03
N THR A 35 -5.45 -15.15 -6.27
CA THR A 35 -4.86 -13.85 -6.60
C THR A 35 -5.28 -12.82 -5.58
N GLN A 36 -4.33 -12.03 -5.11
CA GLN A 36 -4.53 -10.86 -4.26
C GLN A 36 -4.58 -9.61 -5.11
N ARG A 37 -5.72 -8.94 -5.20
CA ARG A 37 -5.84 -7.65 -5.89
C ARG A 37 -5.50 -6.51 -4.96
N MET A 38 -4.75 -5.53 -5.48
CA MET A 38 -4.27 -4.38 -4.71
C MET A 38 -4.36 -3.10 -5.55
N LEU A 39 -4.65 -1.97 -4.89
CA LEU A 39 -4.47 -0.64 -5.47
C LEU A 39 -3.19 -0.02 -4.93
N VAL A 40 -2.27 0.32 -5.82
CA VAL A 40 -0.94 0.80 -5.48
C VAL A 40 -0.79 2.25 -5.90
N THR A 41 -0.39 3.10 -4.95
CA THR A 41 -0.03 4.50 -5.19
C THR A 41 1.43 4.68 -4.84
N THR A 42 2.26 4.96 -5.84
CA THR A 42 3.73 5.04 -5.68
C THR A 42 4.20 6.48 -5.85
N PRO A 43 4.84 7.08 -4.84
CA PRO A 43 5.54 8.36 -5.00
C PRO A 43 6.83 8.15 -5.80
N PRO A 44 7.43 9.23 -6.35
CA PRO A 44 8.66 9.12 -7.15
C PRO A 44 9.81 8.41 -6.44
N GLU A 45 9.99 8.71 -5.16
CA GLU A 45 11.06 8.14 -4.32
C GLU A 45 10.46 7.64 -2.99
N PRO A 46 9.94 6.40 -2.96
CA PRO A 46 9.33 5.86 -1.75
C PRO A 46 10.37 5.66 -0.64
N LYS A 47 10.05 6.11 0.58
CA LYS A 47 10.88 5.93 1.78
C LYS A 47 10.55 4.65 2.55
N ALA A 48 9.31 4.21 2.44
CA ALA A 48 8.79 2.95 2.95
C ALA A 48 7.53 2.56 2.16
N THR A 49 7.13 1.30 2.28
CA THR A 49 5.83 0.81 1.82
C THR A 49 4.91 0.59 3.00
N VAL A 50 3.66 1.02 2.86
CA VAL A 50 2.58 0.74 3.82
C VAL A 50 1.52 -0.13 3.15
N ILE A 51 1.32 -1.33 3.65
CA ILE A 51 0.26 -2.25 3.24
C ILE A 51 -0.95 -1.95 4.12
N LEU A 52 -2.02 -1.43 3.51
CA LEU A 52 -3.20 -0.89 4.18
C LEU A 52 -4.30 -1.95 4.24
N LEU A 53 -4.62 -2.41 5.44
CA LEU A 53 -5.56 -3.49 5.73
C LEU A 53 -6.86 -2.90 6.30
N ALA A 54 -7.88 -2.84 5.44
CA ALA A 54 -9.15 -2.23 5.75
C ALA A 54 -9.93 -2.96 6.86
N GLY A 55 -10.67 -2.20 7.64
CA GLY A 55 -11.62 -2.73 8.63
C GLY A 55 -12.88 -3.36 8.02
N GLY A 56 -13.89 -3.58 8.85
CA GLY A 56 -15.14 -4.20 8.45
C GLY A 56 -14.95 -5.64 7.96
N HIS A 57 -15.71 -6.05 6.95
CA HIS A 57 -15.58 -7.40 6.35
C HIS A 57 -14.37 -7.56 5.43
N GLY A 58 -13.68 -6.47 5.07
CA GLY A 58 -12.43 -6.48 4.30
C GLY A 58 -12.58 -6.72 2.79
N GLY A 59 -13.77 -7.01 2.29
CA GLY A 59 -14.02 -7.11 0.86
C GLY A 59 -14.30 -5.72 0.28
N LEU A 60 -13.35 -5.15 -0.43
CA LEU A 60 -13.47 -3.83 -1.07
C LEU A 60 -14.07 -3.93 -2.47
N GLN A 61 -13.94 -5.09 -3.10
CA GLN A 61 -14.30 -5.35 -4.50
C GLN A 61 -13.71 -4.28 -5.43
N LEU A 62 -12.38 -4.22 -5.43
CA LEU A 62 -11.58 -3.34 -6.26
C LEU A 62 -11.73 -3.72 -7.74
N PHE A 63 -12.16 -2.75 -8.56
CA PHE A 63 -12.26 -2.91 -10.01
C PHE A 63 -10.92 -2.62 -10.70
N GLN A 64 -10.78 -3.09 -11.93
CA GLN A 64 -9.58 -2.90 -12.75
C GLN A 64 -9.26 -1.42 -13.03
N ASN A 65 -10.26 -0.55 -12.99
CA ASN A 65 -10.08 0.89 -13.14
C ASN A 65 -9.67 1.61 -11.86
N GLY A 66 -9.42 0.87 -10.76
CA GLY A 66 -9.00 1.42 -9.47
C GLY A 66 -10.13 1.92 -8.57
N SER A 67 -11.39 1.81 -8.99
CA SER A 67 -12.54 2.13 -8.14
C SER A 67 -12.90 0.96 -7.23
N PHE A 68 -13.57 1.26 -6.11
CA PHE A 68 -14.05 0.27 -5.15
C PHE A 68 -15.57 0.20 -5.18
N LYS A 69 -16.12 -1.00 -5.07
CA LYS A 69 -17.57 -1.16 -4.85
C LYS A 69 -17.94 -0.86 -3.41
N TRP A 70 -17.07 -1.22 -2.46
CA TRP A 70 -17.27 -1.06 -1.03
C TRP A 70 -16.05 -0.41 -0.38
N GLY A 71 -16.25 0.22 0.75
CA GLY A 71 -15.17 0.61 1.64
C GLY A 71 -14.39 1.87 1.23
N GLU A 72 -14.82 2.65 0.23
CA GLU A 72 -14.17 3.94 -0.07
C GLU A 72 -14.13 4.89 1.14
N GLY A 73 -15.15 4.84 2.00
CA GLY A 73 -15.21 5.58 3.26
C GLY A 73 -14.34 5.00 4.38
N ASN A 74 -13.77 3.79 4.21
CA ASN A 74 -12.87 3.21 5.20
C ASN A 74 -11.65 4.12 5.41
N PHE A 75 -11.23 4.30 6.68
CA PHE A 75 -10.17 5.23 7.04
C PHE A 75 -8.90 5.04 6.20
N LEU A 76 -8.36 3.84 6.12
CA LEU A 76 -7.12 3.58 5.37
C LEU A 76 -7.32 3.71 3.86
N VAL A 77 -8.48 3.31 3.34
CA VAL A 77 -8.78 3.40 1.90
C VAL A 77 -8.85 4.86 1.44
N ARG A 78 -9.61 5.71 2.15
CA ARG A 78 -9.74 7.13 1.81
C ARG A 78 -8.47 7.94 2.06
N SER A 79 -7.62 7.50 3.01
CA SER A 79 -6.38 8.19 3.38
C SER A 79 -5.17 7.73 2.56
N ARG A 80 -5.31 6.76 1.64
CA ARG A 80 -4.19 6.19 0.87
C ARG A 80 -3.31 7.25 0.19
N GLN A 81 -3.94 8.30 -0.34
CA GLN A 81 -3.22 9.39 -1.00
C GLN A 81 -2.33 10.17 -0.01
N LEU A 82 -2.79 10.38 1.22
CA LEU A 82 -2.02 11.10 2.24
C LEU A 82 -0.71 10.37 2.60
N PHE A 83 -0.70 9.03 2.55
CA PHE A 83 0.53 8.25 2.71
C PHE A 83 1.49 8.51 1.55
N ALA A 84 0.99 8.49 0.31
CA ALA A 84 1.80 8.74 -0.88
C ALA A 84 2.35 10.18 -0.90
N ASP A 85 1.58 11.17 -0.48
CA ASP A 85 2.01 12.57 -0.35
C ASP A 85 3.13 12.76 0.70
N LYS A 86 3.27 11.80 1.62
CA LYS A 86 4.35 11.75 2.62
C LYS A 86 5.55 10.91 2.17
N GLY A 87 5.57 10.46 0.92
CA GLY A 87 6.66 9.66 0.36
C GLY A 87 6.59 8.17 0.72
N LEU A 88 5.40 7.64 0.99
CA LEU A 88 5.19 6.23 1.27
C LEU A 88 4.46 5.56 0.11
N MET A 89 4.97 4.44 -0.39
CA MET A 89 4.20 3.62 -1.32
C MET A 89 3.01 3.02 -0.58
N ALA A 90 1.80 3.41 -0.96
CA ALA A 90 0.56 2.94 -0.32
C ALA A 90 -0.05 1.80 -1.13
N VAL A 91 -0.26 0.65 -0.48
CA VAL A 91 -0.82 -0.57 -1.07
C VAL A 91 -2.11 -0.91 -0.35
N VAL A 92 -3.25 -0.59 -0.95
CA VAL A 92 -4.57 -0.99 -0.42
C VAL A 92 -4.89 -2.40 -0.88
N VAL A 93 -5.07 -3.31 0.05
CA VAL A 93 -5.30 -4.74 -0.22
C VAL A 93 -6.78 -5.05 -0.16
N ASP A 94 -7.34 -5.68 -1.20
CA ASP A 94 -8.69 -6.23 -1.22
C ASP A 94 -8.74 -7.61 -0.55
N ALA A 95 -9.90 -8.24 -0.48
CA ALA A 95 -10.00 -9.66 -0.18
C ALA A 95 -9.40 -10.49 -1.34
N PRO A 96 -8.72 -11.63 -1.07
CA PRO A 96 -8.20 -12.48 -2.13
C PRO A 96 -9.32 -13.09 -2.99
N SER A 97 -8.98 -13.56 -4.18
CA SER A 97 -9.95 -13.97 -5.21
C SER A 97 -10.91 -15.08 -4.77
N ASP A 98 -10.51 -15.92 -3.81
CA ASP A 98 -11.35 -16.96 -3.21
C ASP A 98 -12.27 -16.42 -2.08
N ARG A 99 -12.20 -15.12 -1.75
CA ARG A 99 -12.96 -14.46 -0.67
C ARG A 99 -13.72 -13.21 -1.14
N LEU A 100 -14.06 -13.11 -2.41
CA LEU A 100 -14.76 -11.94 -2.97
C LEU A 100 -16.27 -11.91 -2.69
N ARG A 101 -16.79 -12.85 -1.92
CA ARG A 101 -18.20 -12.92 -1.48
C ARG A 101 -18.27 -13.03 0.03
N ALA A 102 -19.43 -12.67 0.60
CA ALA A 102 -19.67 -12.86 2.03
C ALA A 102 -19.37 -14.32 2.45
N PRO A 103 -18.70 -14.52 3.57
CA PRO A 103 -18.37 -13.56 4.63
C PRO A 103 -17.09 -12.74 4.41
N PHE A 104 -16.47 -12.74 3.23
CA PHE A 104 -15.21 -12.05 2.91
C PHE A 104 -14.07 -12.49 3.86
N LEU A 105 -13.44 -11.53 4.57
CA LEU A 105 -12.37 -11.82 5.52
C LEU A 105 -12.85 -12.12 6.94
N ASN A 106 -14.17 -12.15 7.19
CA ASN A 106 -14.68 -12.56 8.51
C ASN A 106 -14.32 -14.03 8.77
N GLY A 107 -13.63 -14.30 9.89
CA GLY A 107 -13.13 -15.64 10.22
C GLY A 107 -11.89 -16.08 9.43
N PHE A 108 -11.41 -15.28 8.46
CA PHE A 108 -10.24 -15.61 7.63
C PHE A 108 -8.97 -14.86 8.03
N ARG A 109 -9.10 -13.70 8.70
CA ARG A 109 -7.98 -12.79 8.99
C ARG A 109 -6.86 -13.38 9.83
N GLN A 110 -7.13 -14.43 10.59
CA GLN A 110 -6.20 -15.11 11.50
C GLN A 110 -5.98 -16.56 11.06
N THR A 111 -5.89 -16.81 9.75
CA THR A 111 -5.57 -18.11 9.18
C THR A 111 -4.20 -18.11 8.50
N GLU A 112 -3.62 -19.30 8.35
CA GLU A 112 -2.35 -19.48 7.65
C GLU A 112 -2.44 -19.04 6.18
N GLU A 113 -3.58 -19.27 5.54
CA GLU A 113 -3.83 -18.86 4.16
C GLU A 113 -3.79 -17.34 4.01
N HIS A 114 -4.41 -16.60 4.94
CA HIS A 114 -4.35 -15.13 4.91
C HIS A 114 -2.93 -14.61 5.20
N ALA A 115 -2.21 -15.27 6.11
CA ALA A 115 -0.81 -14.95 6.36
C ALA A 115 0.05 -15.22 5.11
N ALA A 116 -0.21 -16.29 4.35
CA ALA A 116 0.47 -16.58 3.10
C ALA A 116 0.19 -15.50 2.03
N ASP A 117 -1.04 -15.00 1.93
CA ASP A 117 -1.39 -13.89 1.03
C ASP A 117 -0.62 -12.61 1.41
N LEU A 118 -0.56 -12.30 2.71
CA LEU A 118 0.19 -11.14 3.21
C LEU A 118 1.70 -11.30 3.05
N LYS A 119 2.25 -12.50 3.27
CA LYS A 119 3.66 -12.82 2.99
C LYS A 119 4.01 -12.52 1.54
N ALA A 120 3.21 -13.01 0.59
CA ALA A 120 3.44 -12.75 -0.84
C ALA A 120 3.35 -11.25 -1.15
N THR A 121 2.40 -10.54 -0.52
CA THR A 121 2.26 -9.07 -0.67
C THR A 121 3.48 -8.31 -0.13
N ILE A 122 4.02 -8.72 1.04
CA ILE A 122 5.24 -8.15 1.63
C ILE A 122 6.43 -8.38 0.71
N ALA A 123 6.61 -9.62 0.22
CA ALA A 123 7.71 -9.96 -0.68
C ALA A 123 7.64 -9.15 -1.99
N TRP A 124 6.46 -9.02 -2.58
CA TRP A 124 6.24 -8.20 -3.76
C TRP A 124 6.58 -6.72 -3.49
N ALA A 125 6.10 -6.17 -2.38
CA ALA A 125 6.35 -4.78 -2.01
C ALA A 125 7.85 -4.48 -1.83
N ARG A 126 8.59 -5.40 -1.18
CA ARG A 126 10.05 -5.32 -1.02
C ARG A 126 10.77 -5.36 -2.36
N ALA A 127 10.40 -6.28 -3.24
CA ALA A 127 11.00 -6.40 -4.56
C ALA A 127 10.75 -5.15 -5.43
N THR A 128 9.55 -4.54 -5.29
CA THR A 128 9.13 -3.39 -6.10
C THR A 128 9.84 -2.10 -5.69
N ALA A 129 9.81 -1.74 -4.40
CA ALA A 129 10.29 -0.45 -3.94
C ALA A 129 11.66 -0.50 -3.25
N LYS A 130 12.13 -1.67 -2.81
CA LYS A 130 13.41 -1.88 -2.11
C LYS A 130 13.58 -1.02 -0.85
N VAL A 131 12.47 -0.81 -0.15
CA VAL A 131 12.37 -0.03 1.10
C VAL A 131 11.67 -0.85 2.18
N PRO A 132 11.74 -0.44 3.46
CA PRO A 132 11.03 -1.12 4.54
C PRO A 132 9.52 -1.23 4.27
N VAL A 133 8.90 -2.36 4.69
CA VAL A 133 7.49 -2.68 4.47
C VAL A 133 6.75 -2.78 5.80
N TRP A 134 5.72 -1.99 5.96
CA TRP A 134 4.89 -1.91 7.16
C TRP A 134 3.48 -2.41 6.89
N LEU A 135 2.90 -3.12 7.85
CA LEU A 135 1.47 -3.42 7.85
C LEU A 135 0.72 -2.38 8.68
N VAL A 136 -0.32 -1.80 8.09
CA VAL A 136 -1.18 -0.83 8.78
C VAL A 136 -2.61 -1.37 8.79
N GLY A 137 -3.11 -1.73 9.96
CA GLY A 137 -4.47 -2.24 10.13
C GLY A 137 -5.37 -1.27 10.88
N THR A 138 -6.62 -1.11 10.43
CA THR A 138 -7.63 -0.35 11.17
C THR A 138 -8.81 -1.24 11.55
N SER A 139 -9.37 -1.06 12.77
CA SER A 139 -10.51 -1.84 13.27
C SER A 139 -10.25 -3.35 13.08
N ARG A 140 -11.14 -4.09 12.40
CA ARG A 140 -10.89 -5.51 12.09
C ARG A 140 -9.64 -5.78 11.24
N GLY A 141 -9.13 -4.80 10.50
CA GLY A 141 -7.87 -4.92 9.77
C GLY A 141 -6.66 -5.11 10.69
N THR A 142 -6.75 -4.72 11.97
CA THR A 142 -5.73 -4.97 12.99
C THR A 142 -5.51 -6.45 13.23
N GLN A 143 -6.56 -7.29 13.12
CA GLN A 143 -6.45 -8.73 13.26
C GLN A 143 -5.52 -9.33 12.18
N SER A 144 -5.65 -8.87 10.93
CA SER A 144 -4.78 -9.30 9.84
C SER A 144 -3.32 -8.88 10.08
N ALA A 145 -3.10 -7.60 10.44
CA ALA A 145 -1.77 -7.06 10.66
C ALA A 145 -1.07 -7.72 11.85
N ALA A 146 -1.77 -7.85 12.98
CA ALA A 146 -1.22 -8.46 14.19
C ALA A 146 -0.92 -9.95 13.97
N TYR A 147 -1.86 -10.70 13.38
CA TYR A 147 -1.65 -12.13 13.13
C TYR A 147 -0.46 -12.37 12.22
N ALA A 148 -0.37 -11.68 11.08
CA ALA A 148 0.76 -11.79 10.18
C ALA A 148 2.10 -11.48 10.88
N ALA A 149 2.15 -10.45 11.72
CA ALA A 149 3.34 -10.09 12.47
C ALA A 149 3.75 -11.14 13.52
N THR A 150 2.82 -11.95 14.01
CA THR A 150 3.14 -13.03 14.98
C THR A 150 3.62 -14.32 14.32
N VAL A 151 3.14 -14.61 13.10
CA VAL A 151 3.43 -15.90 12.45
C VAL A 151 4.51 -15.80 11.37
N LEU A 152 4.71 -14.63 10.75
CA LEU A 152 5.74 -14.42 9.75
C LEU A 152 7.08 -14.06 10.42
N GLN A 153 8.18 -14.65 9.93
CA GLN A 153 9.49 -14.50 10.53
C GLN A 153 10.56 -14.13 9.49
N GLY A 154 11.64 -13.52 9.96
CA GLY A 154 12.79 -13.18 9.11
C GLY A 154 12.43 -12.28 7.92
N ALA A 155 12.83 -12.67 6.72
CA ALA A 155 12.58 -11.91 5.51
C ALA A 155 11.09 -11.85 5.10
N ASP A 156 10.26 -12.74 5.62
CA ASP A 156 8.82 -12.78 5.36
C ASP A 156 8.02 -11.84 6.27
N ALA A 157 8.59 -11.46 7.42
CA ALA A 157 7.95 -10.58 8.39
C ALA A 157 7.91 -9.12 7.89
N PRO A 158 6.91 -8.31 8.27
CA PRO A 158 6.96 -6.86 8.05
C PRO A 158 8.05 -6.23 8.90
N ASP A 159 8.59 -5.08 8.47
CA ASP A 159 9.57 -4.30 9.24
C ASP A 159 8.91 -3.53 10.39
N GLY A 160 7.59 -3.38 10.36
CA GLY A 160 6.82 -2.78 11.42
C GLY A 160 5.32 -2.93 11.23
N VAL A 161 4.58 -2.66 12.31
CA VAL A 161 3.12 -2.77 12.36
C VAL A 161 2.52 -1.55 13.02
N VAL A 162 1.44 -1.03 12.43
CA VAL A 162 0.61 0.04 12.99
C VAL A 162 -0.83 -0.48 13.14
N LEU A 163 -1.36 -0.39 14.34
CA LEU A 163 -2.72 -0.80 14.65
C LEU A 163 -3.53 0.43 15.08
N THR A 164 -4.65 0.67 14.40
CA THR A 164 -5.54 1.80 14.70
C THR A 164 -6.98 1.32 14.94
N ALA A 165 -7.72 2.05 15.78
CA ALA A 165 -9.12 1.77 16.09
C ALA A 165 -10.07 2.52 15.14
#